data_732fb0466608d1a25230092049fe60f9
#
_entry.id   732fb0466608d1a25230092049fe60f9
#
_cell.length_a   1.000
_cell.length_b   1.000
_cell.length_c   1.000
_cell.angle_alpha   90.00
_cell.angle_beta   90.00
_cell.angle_gamma   90.00
#
_symmetry.space_group_name_H-M   'P 1'
#
loop_
_entity.id
_entity.type
_entity.pdbx_description
1 polymer ?
#
loop_
_entity_poly.entity_id
_entity_poly.type
_entity_poly.pdbx_seq_one_letter_code
_entity_poly.pdbx_strand_id
1 'polypeptide(L)' 'MAKSSKGMVPEAREALDRFKMEAASEVGVNLKQGYNGHLTSREAGSVGGQMVKKMIESYEKNMK' A
#
# COMPACT_ATOMS: atom_id res chain seq x y z
N MET A 1 -0.69 0.42 20.16
CA MET A 1 0.41 -0.11 20.42
C MET A 1 1.21 -0.63 19.29
N ALA A 2 2.44 -0.44 19.38
CA ALA A 2 3.32 -0.82 18.30
C ALA A 2 3.30 -2.30 18.03
N LYS A 3 2.60 -3.00 18.86
CA LYS A 3 2.53 -4.42 18.71
C LYS A 3 1.87 -4.91 17.47
N SER A 4 1.12 -4.05 16.82
CA SER A 4 0.43 -4.49 15.62
C SER A 4 1.40 -5.01 14.57
N SER A 5 2.61 -4.50 14.55
CA SER A 5 3.55 -4.95 13.54
C SER A 5 4.19 -6.29 13.89
N LYS A 6 4.03 -6.75 15.13
CA LYS A 6 4.63 -8.00 15.52
C LYS A 6 3.97 -9.21 14.93
N GLY A 7 2.70 -9.11 14.61
CA GLY A 7 1.99 -10.22 14.03
C GLY A 7 2.15 -10.34 12.54
N MET A 8 2.82 -9.39 11.93
CA MET A 8 2.94 -9.39 10.48
C MET A 8 4.18 -10.15 10.04
N VAL A 9 3.99 -11.12 9.15
CA VAL A 9 5.12 -11.85 8.61
C VAL A 9 5.86 -10.98 7.61
N PRO A 10 7.17 -11.18 7.48
CA PRO A 10 7.97 -10.34 6.58
C PRO A 10 7.48 -10.33 5.15
N GLU A 11 7.01 -11.47 4.65
CA GLU A 11 6.53 -11.54 3.28
C GLU A 11 5.30 -10.67 3.06
N ALA A 12 4.40 -10.63 4.05
CA ALA A 12 3.20 -9.81 3.94
C ALA A 12 3.57 -8.33 3.95
N ARG A 13 4.55 -7.97 4.77
CA ARG A 13 5.00 -6.60 4.85
C ARG A 13 5.62 -6.15 3.54
N GLU A 14 6.43 -7.01 2.93
CA GLU A 14 7.04 -6.70 1.65
C GLU A 14 5.98 -6.53 0.58
N ALA A 15 4.97 -7.39 0.60
CA ALA A 15 3.89 -7.29 -0.37
C ALA A 15 3.12 -5.98 -0.22
N LEU A 16 2.85 -5.58 1.02
CA LEU A 16 2.16 -4.31 1.25
C LEU A 16 2.99 -3.13 0.78
N ASP A 17 4.29 -3.16 1.03
CA ASP A 17 5.17 -2.09 0.57
C ASP A 17 5.18 -2.02 -0.94
N ARG A 18 5.21 -3.16 -1.60
CA ARG A 18 5.20 -3.21 -3.05
C ARG A 18 3.89 -2.65 -3.60
N PHE A 19 2.76 -3.07 -3.03
CA PHE A 19 1.46 -2.55 -3.45
C PHE A 19 1.40 -1.04 -3.27
N LYS A 20 1.95 -0.55 -2.17
CA LYS A 20 1.95 0.87 -1.90
C LYS A 20 2.72 1.64 -2.95
N MET A 21 3.91 1.17 -3.28
CA MET A 21 4.74 1.85 -4.27
C MET A 21 4.12 1.77 -5.66
N GLU A 22 3.56 0.63 -6.00
CA GLU A 22 2.89 0.48 -7.29
C GLU A 22 1.66 1.35 -7.38
N ALA A 23 0.88 1.40 -6.30
CA ALA A 23 -0.32 2.21 -6.27
C ALA A 23 0.02 3.69 -6.44
N ALA A 24 1.06 4.14 -5.76
CA ALA A 24 1.48 5.52 -5.87
C ALA A 24 1.88 5.85 -7.30
N SER A 25 2.61 4.96 -7.93
CA SER A 25 3.02 5.16 -9.31
C SER A 25 1.81 5.25 -10.23
N GLU A 26 0.82 4.42 -10.00
CA GLU A 26 -0.36 4.36 -10.86
C GLU A 26 -1.22 5.62 -10.73
N VAL A 27 -1.26 6.23 -9.56
CA VAL A 27 -2.04 7.45 -9.36
C VAL A 27 -1.20 8.72 -9.47
N GLY A 28 0.07 8.57 -9.82
CA GLY A 28 0.93 9.72 -10.06
C GLY A 28 1.42 10.43 -8.82
N VAL A 29 1.48 9.73 -7.70
CA VAL A 29 1.98 10.30 -6.46
C VAL A 29 3.42 9.85 -6.25
N ASN A 30 4.27 10.80 -5.90
CA ASN A 30 5.69 10.53 -5.71
C ASN A 30 5.94 10.13 -4.27
N LEU A 31 6.13 8.85 -4.04
CA LEU A 31 6.38 8.32 -2.70
C LEU A 31 7.86 8.16 -2.45
N LYS A 32 8.25 8.42 -1.21
CA LYS A 32 9.60 8.13 -0.75
C LYS A 32 9.58 6.88 0.08
N GLN A 33 10.71 6.21 0.14
CA GLN A 33 10.88 5.12 1.07
C GLN A 33 10.87 5.70 2.47
N GLY A 34 10.06 5.15 3.35
CA GLY A 34 9.99 5.59 4.72
C GLY A 34 9.00 6.71 4.94
N TYR A 35 9.50 7.86 5.37
CA TYR A 35 8.63 8.95 5.78
C TYR A 35 8.01 9.68 4.58
N ASN A 36 6.70 9.79 4.59
CA ASN A 36 5.96 10.43 3.50
C ASN A 36 5.08 11.57 4.01
N GLY A 37 5.59 12.32 4.97
CA GLY A 37 4.84 13.42 5.54
C GLY A 37 4.58 14.57 4.56
N HIS A 38 5.25 14.55 3.42
CA HIS A 38 5.05 15.58 2.39
C HIS A 38 3.74 15.39 1.63
N LEU A 39 3.10 14.25 1.79
CA LEU A 39 1.86 13.98 1.04
C LEU A 39 0.69 14.77 1.62
N THR A 40 -0.17 15.26 0.74
CA THR A 40 -1.44 15.82 1.17
C THR A 40 -2.39 14.68 1.53
N SER A 41 -3.46 15.03 2.24
CA SER A 41 -4.48 14.04 2.57
C SER A 41 -5.07 13.43 1.31
N ARG A 42 -5.22 14.24 0.27
CA ARG A 42 -5.77 13.77 -0.99
C ARG A 42 -4.85 12.77 -1.65
N GLU A 43 -3.57 13.07 -1.66
CA GLU A 43 -2.59 12.15 -2.24
C GLU A 43 -2.53 10.84 -1.48
N ALA A 44 -2.50 10.93 -0.15
CA ALA A 44 -2.47 9.73 0.67
C ALA A 44 -3.72 8.88 0.45
N GLY A 45 -4.86 9.54 0.33
CA GLY A 45 -6.13 8.86 0.07
C GLY A 45 -6.14 8.17 -1.29
N SER A 46 -5.56 8.83 -2.30
CA SER A 46 -5.50 8.24 -3.63
C SER A 46 -4.65 6.97 -3.63
N VAL A 47 -3.51 7.02 -2.96
CA VAL A 47 -2.65 5.84 -2.86
C VAL A 47 -3.36 4.73 -2.11
N GLY A 48 -3.99 5.08 -0.98
CA GLY A 48 -4.69 4.09 -0.17
C GLY A 48 -5.83 3.44 -0.93
N GLY A 49 -6.61 4.23 -1.65
CA GLY A 49 -7.69 3.69 -2.46
C GLY A 49 -7.20 2.76 -3.54
N GLN A 50 -6.11 3.14 -4.20
CA GLN A 50 -5.55 2.30 -5.24
C GLN A 50 -5.00 1.00 -4.67
N MET A 51 -4.41 1.05 -3.47
CA MET A 51 -3.93 -0.16 -2.81
C MET A 51 -5.07 -1.13 -2.54
N VAL A 52 -6.19 -0.61 -2.05
CA VAL A 52 -7.34 -1.47 -1.78
C VAL A 52 -7.82 -2.12 -3.07
N LYS A 53 -7.88 -1.35 -4.14
CA LYS A 53 -8.29 -1.88 -5.42
C LYS A 53 -7.37 -3.00 -5.88
N LYS A 54 -6.07 -2.81 -5.75
CA LYS A 54 -5.10 -3.83 -6.16
C LYS A 54 -5.25 -5.09 -5.32
N MET A 55 -5.50 -4.92 -4.04
CA MET A 55 -5.67 -6.08 -3.16
C MET A 55 -6.92 -6.87 -3.51
N ILE A 56 -7.99 -6.18 -3.81
CA ILE A 56 -9.23 -6.84 -4.20
C ILE A 56 -9.04 -7.58 -5.51
N GLU A 57 -8.40 -6.97 -6.48
CA GLU A 57 -8.13 -7.62 -7.75
C GLU A 57 -7.28 -8.86 -7.59
N SER A 58 -6.28 -8.78 -6.72
CA SER A 58 -5.41 -9.92 -6.46
C SER A 58 -6.19 -11.06 -5.81
N TYR A 59 -7.07 -10.70 -4.88
CA TYR A 59 -7.89 -11.70 -4.20
C TYR A 59 -8.82 -12.39 -5.18
N GLU A 60 -9.44 -11.63 -6.05
CA GLU A 60 -10.36 -12.20 -7.03
C GLU A 60 -9.65 -13.13 -7.99
N LYS A 61 -8.44 -12.79 -8.37
CA LYS A 61 -7.65 -13.64 -9.24
C LYS A 61 -7.37 -14.98 -8.60
N ASN A 62 -7.14 -14.98 -7.30
CA ASN A 62 -6.79 -16.21 -6.60
C ASN A 62 -8.00 -17.07 -6.29
N MET A 63 -9.18 -16.55 -6.49
CA MET A 63 -10.39 -17.31 -6.21
C MET A 63 -10.79 -18.24 -7.33
N LYS A 64 -10.16 -18.17 -8.44
CA LYS A 64 -10.53 -18.98 -9.60
C LYS A 64 -10.15 -20.41 -9.49
#